data_fc60f47e5db806191f7cdf35a534413d
#
_entry.id   fc60f47e5db806191f7cdf35a534413d
#
_cell.length_a   1.000
_cell.length_b   1.000
_cell.length_c   1.000
_cell.angle_alpha   90.00
_cell.angle_beta   90.00
_cell.angle_gamma   90.00
#
_symmetry.space_group_name_H-M   'P 1'
#
loop_
_entity.id
_entity.type
_entity.pdbx_description
1 polymer ?
#
loop_
_entity_poly.entity_id
_entity_poly.type
_entity_poly.pdbx_seq_one_letter_code
_entity_poly.pdbx_strand_id
1 'polypeptide(L)'
;VDYLERTYAAGKIPGGFFRREGRPTEKAIITSRLIDRPIRPLFPKDLRNDVAINLLVLSVDNDNSPEIAAMLGASIALSISDIPWNGPIGGVSVGMVDGEYILCPTAEQREHSTLELTVAGTEKKVVMIEAGAKEVSDDEMFDAIMLAHEEIKKLCAFIAGIQTEIGKPKFEYTPSEIDAELYDKIKEFCLEDIRSAYSTDDKN
;
A
#
# COMPACT_ATOMS: atom_id res chain seq x y z
N VAL A 1 -4.01 -0.43 10.13
CA VAL A 1 -2.64 -0.95 9.98
C VAL A 1 -1.74 -0.27 10.99
N ASP A 2 -1.02 -1.06 11.78
CA ASP A 2 -0.01 -0.59 12.72
C ASP A 2 1.37 -1.07 12.25
N TYR A 3 2.30 -0.12 12.09
CA TYR A 3 3.69 -0.41 11.74
C TYR A 3 4.59 -0.02 12.91
N LEU A 4 5.32 -1.00 13.41
CA LEU A 4 6.17 -0.88 14.58
C LEU A 4 7.64 -1.16 14.21
N GLU A 5 8.42 -0.10 14.10
CA GLU A 5 9.88 -0.13 13.94
C GLU A 5 10.51 0.41 15.22
N ARG A 6 11.09 -0.47 16.01
CA ARG A 6 11.72 -0.14 17.29
C ARG A 6 13.23 -0.13 17.16
N THR A 7 13.88 0.54 18.10
CA THR A 7 15.36 0.73 18.11
C THR A 7 16.11 -0.61 18.10
N TYR A 8 15.54 -1.66 18.68
CA TYR A 8 16.15 -2.99 18.68
C TYR A 8 16.27 -3.61 17.28
N ALA A 9 15.39 -3.26 16.34
CA ALA A 9 15.43 -3.76 14.96
C ALA A 9 16.76 -3.36 14.26
N ALA A 10 17.32 -2.19 14.62
CA ALA A 10 18.63 -1.72 14.17
C ALA A 10 19.77 -2.11 15.11
N GLY A 11 19.55 -3.05 16.04
CA GLY A 11 20.56 -3.48 17.02
C GLY A 11 20.94 -2.43 18.06
N LYS A 12 20.10 -1.43 18.27
CA LYS A 12 20.36 -0.31 19.20
C LYS A 12 19.47 -0.37 20.43
N ILE A 13 19.99 0.06 21.57
CA ILE A 13 19.24 0.23 22.81
C ILE A 13 18.76 1.70 22.87
N PRO A 14 17.49 1.97 23.28
CA PRO A 14 17.02 3.34 23.50
C PRO A 14 17.94 4.09 24.45
N GLY A 15 18.44 5.26 24.05
CA GLY A 15 19.41 6.04 24.82
C GLY A 15 18.77 6.77 26.00
N GLY A 16 19.20 6.45 27.23
CA GLY A 16 18.87 7.15 28.47
C GLY A 16 17.62 6.63 29.18
N PHE A 17 17.61 6.75 30.51
CA PHE A 17 16.57 6.25 31.41
C PHE A 17 15.17 6.82 31.11
N PHE A 18 15.07 8.05 30.60
CA PHE A 18 13.82 8.73 30.29
C PHE A 18 13.33 8.55 28.85
N ARG A 19 14.16 8.00 27.96
CA ARG A 19 13.79 7.76 26.56
C ARG A 19 13.09 6.40 26.43
N ARG A 20 11.79 6.40 26.63
CA ARG A 20 10.94 5.25 26.34
C ARG A 20 10.39 5.37 24.93
N GLU A 21 10.42 4.28 24.17
CA GLU A 21 9.73 4.16 22.89
C GLU A 21 8.22 4.05 23.17
N GLY A 22 7.52 5.18 23.18
CA GLY A 22 6.11 5.26 23.47
C GLY A 22 5.27 5.36 22.18
N ARG A 23 5.20 6.57 21.66
CA ARG A 23 4.40 6.86 20.46
C ARG A 23 5.14 6.43 19.18
N PRO A 24 4.40 6.03 18.12
CA PRO A 24 4.98 5.80 16.80
C PRO A 24 5.72 7.06 16.31
N THR A 25 6.80 6.84 15.57
CA THR A 25 7.52 7.93 14.87
C THR A 25 6.69 8.42 13.70
N GLU A 26 6.96 9.62 13.19
CA GLU A 26 6.33 10.15 11.96
C GLU A 26 6.55 9.18 10.79
N LYS A 27 7.76 8.65 10.64
CA LYS A 27 8.08 7.62 9.65
C LYS A 27 7.15 6.41 9.79
N ALA A 28 6.98 5.90 11.00
CA ALA A 28 6.12 4.74 11.24
C ALA A 28 4.64 5.00 10.88
N ILE A 29 4.15 6.21 11.14
CA ILE A 29 2.79 6.63 10.78
C ILE A 29 2.65 6.72 9.25
N ILE A 30 3.61 7.32 8.56
CA ILE A 30 3.59 7.44 7.10
C ILE A 30 3.66 6.06 6.46
N THR A 31 4.57 5.19 6.92
CA THR A 31 4.69 3.81 6.43
C THR A 31 3.42 3.00 6.67
N SER A 32 2.79 3.13 7.83
CA SER A 32 1.49 2.51 8.12
C SER A 32 0.44 2.92 7.08
N ARG A 33 0.37 4.21 6.74
CA ARG A 33 -0.55 4.74 5.71
C ARG A 33 -0.18 4.29 4.30
N LEU A 34 1.12 4.20 3.99
CA LEU A 34 1.62 3.69 2.71
C LEU A 34 1.15 2.26 2.46
N ILE A 35 1.15 1.43 3.51
CA ILE A 35 0.70 0.03 3.44
C ILE A 35 -0.84 -0.08 3.43
N ASP A 36 -1.53 0.75 4.22
CA ASP A 36 -3.00 0.74 4.30
C ASP A 36 -3.66 1.14 2.95
N ARG A 37 -3.13 2.13 2.26
CA ARG A 37 -3.70 2.69 1.02
C ARG A 37 -3.97 1.67 -0.08
N PRO A 38 -3.04 0.79 -0.46
CA PRO A 38 -3.28 -0.21 -1.50
C PRO A 38 -4.10 -1.41 -1.02
N ILE A 39 -4.13 -1.69 0.29
CA ILE A 39 -4.83 -2.85 0.88
C ILE A 39 -6.32 -2.56 1.06
N ARG A 40 -6.65 -1.39 1.59
CA ARG A 40 -8.02 -1.00 1.98
C ARG A 40 -9.04 -1.09 0.86
N PRO A 41 -8.78 -0.62 -0.38
CA PRO A 41 -9.77 -0.67 -1.46
C PRO A 41 -10.13 -2.06 -1.95
N LEU A 42 -9.35 -3.08 -1.58
CA LEU A 42 -9.53 -4.46 -2.01
C LEU A 42 -10.44 -5.27 -1.07
N PHE A 43 -10.84 -4.69 0.06
CA PHE A 43 -11.89 -5.30 0.88
C PHE A 43 -13.27 -5.12 0.23
N PRO A 44 -14.18 -6.09 0.40
CA PRO A 44 -15.57 -5.90 0.00
C PRO A 44 -16.17 -4.67 0.67
N LYS A 45 -16.89 -3.84 -0.09
CA LYS A 45 -17.44 -2.56 0.41
C LYS A 45 -18.49 -2.73 1.51
N ASP A 46 -19.09 -3.88 1.56
CA ASP A 46 -20.16 -4.27 2.48
C ASP A 46 -19.65 -5.01 3.72
N LEU A 47 -18.36 -5.36 3.78
CA LEU A 47 -17.73 -5.93 4.96
C LEU A 47 -17.69 -4.88 6.10
N ARG A 48 -18.27 -5.24 7.25
CA ARG A 48 -18.35 -4.37 8.44
C ARG A 48 -17.44 -4.81 9.59
N ASN A 49 -16.73 -5.92 9.41
CA ASN A 49 -15.77 -6.41 10.39
C ASN A 49 -14.54 -5.51 10.44
N ASP A 50 -14.07 -5.25 11.65
CA ASP A 50 -12.78 -4.60 11.85
C ASP A 50 -11.64 -5.54 11.49
N VAL A 51 -10.67 -5.05 10.74
CA VAL A 51 -9.45 -5.79 10.37
C VAL A 51 -8.23 -5.04 10.89
N ALA A 52 -7.48 -5.66 11.78
CA ALA A 52 -6.22 -5.14 12.30
C ALA A 52 -5.03 -5.87 11.66
N ILE A 53 -4.10 -5.10 11.11
CA ILE A 53 -2.83 -5.59 10.55
C ILE A 53 -1.70 -4.99 11.37
N ASN A 54 -0.98 -5.84 12.10
CA ASN A 54 0.15 -5.42 12.93
C ASN A 54 1.45 -5.89 12.28
N LEU A 55 2.30 -4.94 11.94
CA LEU A 55 3.59 -5.16 11.28
C LEU A 55 4.70 -4.83 12.26
N LEU A 56 5.46 -5.83 12.66
CA LEU A 56 6.56 -5.69 13.58
C LEU A 56 7.89 -5.93 12.85
N VAL A 57 8.71 -4.89 12.80
CA VAL A 57 10.06 -4.98 12.23
C VAL A 57 11.00 -5.58 13.27
N LEU A 58 11.49 -6.79 13.00
CA LEU A 58 12.37 -7.52 13.92
C LEU A 58 13.85 -7.23 13.67
N SER A 59 14.23 -6.99 12.41
CA SER A 59 15.61 -6.68 12.02
C SER A 59 15.59 -5.81 10.76
N VAL A 60 16.51 -4.88 10.68
CA VAL A 60 16.70 -3.94 9.57
C VAL A 60 18.17 -3.89 9.21
N ASP A 61 18.49 -3.87 7.93
CA ASP A 61 19.76 -3.40 7.41
C ASP A 61 19.65 -1.97 6.84
N ASN A 62 20.75 -1.36 6.50
CA ASN A 62 20.75 0.02 6.01
C ASN A 62 20.39 0.12 4.52
N ASP A 63 20.53 -0.94 3.77
CA ASP A 63 20.40 -0.93 2.31
C ASP A 63 18.96 -1.23 1.85
N ASN A 64 18.25 -2.08 2.59
CA ASN A 64 16.91 -2.52 2.22
C ASN A 64 15.83 -1.83 3.05
N SER A 65 14.89 -1.19 2.39
CA SER A 65 13.75 -0.55 3.05
C SER A 65 12.78 -1.58 3.63
N PRO A 66 12.50 -1.54 4.94
CA PRO A 66 11.58 -2.47 5.57
C PRO A 66 10.12 -2.26 5.14
N GLU A 67 9.78 -1.09 4.58
CA GLU A 67 8.40 -0.74 4.20
C GLU A 67 7.86 -1.66 3.10
N ILE A 68 8.68 -1.97 2.09
CA ILE A 68 8.29 -2.86 1.00
C ILE A 68 8.12 -4.29 1.51
N ALA A 69 9.05 -4.77 2.34
CA ALA A 69 8.94 -6.09 2.97
C ALA A 69 7.69 -6.19 3.86
N ALA A 70 7.38 -5.13 4.62
CA ALA A 70 6.18 -5.06 5.45
C ALA A 70 4.89 -5.08 4.62
N MET A 71 4.85 -4.38 3.49
CA MET A 71 3.71 -4.41 2.56
C MET A 71 3.48 -5.81 1.98
N LEU A 72 4.54 -6.48 1.56
CA LEU A 72 4.47 -7.87 1.08
C LEU A 72 4.02 -8.82 2.19
N GLY A 73 4.56 -8.67 3.40
CA GLY A 73 4.15 -9.45 4.56
C GLY A 73 2.67 -9.28 4.89
N ALA A 74 2.15 -8.06 4.85
CA ALA A 74 0.73 -7.78 5.02
C ALA A 74 -0.13 -8.46 3.94
N SER A 75 0.30 -8.38 2.68
CA SER A 75 -0.38 -9.01 1.55
C SER A 75 -0.41 -10.54 1.68
N ILE A 76 0.70 -11.16 2.06
CA ILE A 76 0.77 -12.60 2.29
C ILE A 76 -0.15 -13.00 3.45
N ALA A 77 -0.07 -12.30 4.59
CA ALA A 77 -0.88 -12.59 5.76
C ALA A 77 -2.38 -12.54 5.48
N LEU A 78 -2.85 -11.51 4.76
CA LEU A 78 -4.23 -11.41 4.33
C LEU A 78 -4.63 -12.51 3.34
N SER A 79 -3.75 -12.83 2.40
CA SER A 79 -4.02 -13.85 1.37
C SER A 79 -4.19 -15.23 1.97
N ILE A 80 -3.36 -15.61 2.95
CA ILE A 80 -3.43 -16.93 3.60
C ILE A 80 -4.46 -17.01 4.74
N SER A 81 -4.94 -15.85 5.25
CA SER A 81 -5.95 -15.81 6.31
C SER A 81 -7.34 -16.22 5.80
N ASP A 82 -8.26 -16.37 6.72
CA ASP A 82 -9.68 -16.58 6.42
C ASP A 82 -10.44 -15.27 6.12
N ILE A 83 -9.80 -14.12 6.18
CA ILE A 83 -10.42 -12.80 5.93
C ILE A 83 -10.74 -12.64 4.44
N PRO A 84 -11.99 -12.27 4.05
CA PRO A 84 -12.34 -12.00 2.66
C PRO A 84 -11.66 -10.72 2.17
N TRP A 85 -10.77 -10.88 1.21
CA TRP A 85 -9.96 -9.80 0.64
C TRP A 85 -9.58 -10.13 -0.81
N ASN A 86 -9.69 -9.16 -1.71
CA ASN A 86 -9.55 -9.32 -3.16
C ASN A 86 -8.10 -9.03 -3.65
N GLY A 87 -7.10 -9.33 -2.81
CA GLY A 87 -5.69 -9.34 -3.20
C GLY A 87 -5.31 -10.61 -3.99
N PRO A 88 -4.01 -10.87 -4.16
CA PRO A 88 -2.88 -10.21 -3.49
C PRO A 88 -2.48 -8.86 -4.11
N ILE A 89 -1.66 -8.11 -3.36
CA ILE A 89 -0.92 -6.97 -3.86
C ILE A 89 0.59 -7.22 -3.79
N GLY A 90 1.32 -6.64 -4.73
CA GLY A 90 2.76 -6.43 -4.63
C GLY A 90 3.08 -4.95 -4.45
N GLY A 91 4.26 -4.66 -3.94
CA GLY A 91 4.81 -3.31 -3.85
C GLY A 91 6.27 -3.30 -4.25
N VAL A 92 6.69 -2.28 -4.98
CA VAL A 92 8.06 -2.13 -5.49
C VAL A 92 8.48 -0.67 -5.36
N SER A 93 9.73 -0.46 -4.93
CA SER A 93 10.39 0.84 -4.98
C SER A 93 11.26 0.93 -6.22
N VAL A 94 11.24 2.08 -6.90
CA VAL A 94 12.05 2.36 -8.09
C VAL A 94 12.80 3.67 -7.87
N GLY A 95 14.09 3.65 -8.14
CA GLY A 95 14.94 4.84 -8.25
C GLY A 95 15.40 5.05 -9.68
N MET A 96 16.00 6.22 -9.96
CA MET A 96 16.65 6.52 -11.23
C MET A 96 18.00 7.19 -10.97
N VAL A 97 19.07 6.53 -11.40
CA VAL A 97 20.45 7.01 -11.27
C VAL A 97 21.08 7.01 -12.66
N ASP A 98 21.63 8.13 -13.07
CA ASP A 98 22.27 8.33 -14.37
C ASP A 98 21.37 7.94 -15.56
N GLY A 99 20.05 8.12 -15.42
CA GLY A 99 19.05 7.79 -16.43
C GLY A 99 18.65 6.30 -16.49
N GLU A 100 19.18 5.46 -15.60
CA GLU A 100 18.81 4.05 -15.50
C GLU A 100 17.86 3.80 -14.33
N TYR A 101 16.81 3.01 -14.55
CA TYR A 101 15.87 2.60 -13.49
C TYR A 101 16.46 1.48 -12.65
N ILE A 102 16.38 1.65 -11.33
CA ILE A 102 16.88 0.69 -10.35
C ILE A 102 15.72 0.24 -9.46
N LEU A 103 15.47 -1.06 -9.44
CA LEU A 103 14.48 -1.66 -8.54
C LEU A 103 15.07 -1.81 -7.14
N CYS A 104 14.33 -1.41 -6.12
CA CYS A 104 14.74 -1.46 -4.72
C CYS A 104 16.13 -0.86 -4.48
N PRO A 105 16.35 0.43 -4.79
CA PRO A 105 17.66 1.06 -4.71
C PRO A 105 18.23 0.99 -3.30
N THR A 106 19.54 0.76 -3.19
CA THR A 106 20.30 0.81 -1.92
C THR A 106 20.32 2.20 -1.33
N ALA A 107 20.79 2.35 -0.09
CA ALA A 107 20.89 3.67 0.57
C ALA A 107 21.74 4.65 -0.25
N GLU A 108 22.90 4.21 -0.75
CA GLU A 108 23.79 5.00 -1.60
C GLU A 108 23.13 5.41 -2.92
N GLN A 109 22.45 4.48 -3.57
CA GLN A 109 21.73 4.75 -4.81
C GLN A 109 20.58 5.74 -4.61
N ARG A 110 19.88 5.68 -3.47
CA ARG A 110 18.80 6.64 -3.15
C ARG A 110 19.32 8.07 -2.99
N GLU A 111 20.51 8.28 -2.43
CA GLU A 111 21.11 9.62 -2.28
C GLU A 111 21.37 10.29 -3.65
N HIS A 112 21.73 9.50 -4.65
CA HIS A 112 22.03 9.98 -6.00
C HIS A 112 20.84 9.91 -6.96
N SER A 113 19.73 9.34 -6.52
CA SER A 113 18.55 9.17 -7.36
C SER A 113 17.82 10.48 -7.65
N THR A 114 17.37 10.62 -8.89
CA THR A 114 16.48 11.71 -9.35
C THR A 114 15.01 11.34 -9.20
N LEU A 115 14.71 10.06 -8.97
CA LEU A 115 13.36 9.53 -8.80
C LEU A 115 13.28 8.69 -7.53
N GLU A 116 12.30 8.96 -6.70
CA GLU A 116 11.90 8.12 -5.57
C GLU A 116 10.44 7.72 -5.79
N LEU A 117 10.22 6.52 -6.28
CA LEU A 117 8.91 6.04 -6.70
C LEU A 117 8.57 4.76 -5.94
N THR A 118 7.41 4.73 -5.30
CA THR A 118 6.82 3.51 -4.74
C THR A 118 5.50 3.21 -5.46
N VAL A 119 5.42 2.03 -6.04
CA VAL A 119 4.22 1.54 -6.73
C VAL A 119 3.69 0.32 -6.00
N ALA A 120 2.38 0.27 -5.79
CA ALA A 120 1.71 -0.93 -5.32
C ALA A 120 0.48 -1.23 -6.16
N GLY A 121 0.21 -2.51 -6.35
CA GLY A 121 -0.90 -2.94 -7.19
C GLY A 121 -1.17 -4.43 -7.12
N THR A 122 -2.20 -4.81 -7.83
CA THR A 122 -2.56 -6.20 -8.11
C THR A 122 -1.91 -6.65 -9.43
N GLU A 123 -2.05 -7.90 -9.78
CA GLU A 123 -1.64 -8.41 -11.10
C GLU A 123 -2.21 -7.58 -12.27
N LYS A 124 -3.43 -7.06 -12.12
CA LYS A 124 -4.19 -6.40 -13.20
C LYS A 124 -4.09 -4.87 -13.19
N LYS A 125 -3.85 -4.26 -12.03
CA LYS A 125 -3.98 -2.80 -11.86
C LYS A 125 -2.96 -2.26 -10.87
N VAL A 126 -2.38 -1.12 -11.22
CA VAL A 126 -1.74 -0.25 -10.24
C VAL A 126 -2.82 0.37 -9.35
N VAL A 127 -2.66 0.28 -8.04
CA VAL A 127 -3.62 0.76 -7.03
C VAL A 127 -3.11 1.99 -6.31
N MET A 128 -1.79 2.09 -6.13
CA MET A 128 -1.15 3.20 -5.44
C MET A 128 0.15 3.58 -6.12
N ILE A 129 0.37 4.87 -6.23
CA ILE A 129 1.62 5.49 -6.64
C ILE A 129 1.96 6.55 -5.61
N GLU A 130 3.21 6.56 -5.16
CA GLU A 130 3.80 7.63 -4.38
C GLU A 130 5.15 7.98 -4.98
N ALA A 131 5.33 9.23 -5.38
CA ALA A 131 6.50 9.66 -6.11
C ALA A 131 7.06 10.99 -5.58
N GLY A 132 8.37 11.07 -5.47
CA GLY A 132 9.16 12.27 -5.38
C GLY A 132 10.14 12.29 -6.55
N ALA A 133 10.23 13.40 -7.28
CA ALA A 133 11.10 13.49 -8.44
C ALA A 133 11.76 14.86 -8.55
N LYS A 134 12.97 14.88 -9.14
CA LYS A 134 13.73 16.08 -9.47
C LYS A 134 13.59 16.35 -10.98
N GLU A 135 12.43 16.91 -11.38
CA GLU A 135 12.12 17.28 -12.78
C GLU A 135 12.23 16.12 -13.79
N VAL A 136 11.80 14.91 -13.37
CA VAL A 136 11.68 13.74 -14.25
C VAL A 136 10.50 13.97 -15.20
N SER A 137 10.65 13.63 -16.49
CA SER A 137 9.60 13.79 -17.48
C SER A 137 8.41 12.83 -17.25
N ASP A 138 7.25 13.16 -17.82
CA ASP A 138 6.04 12.33 -17.73
C ASP A 138 6.26 10.94 -18.35
N ASP A 139 6.99 10.86 -19.47
CA ASP A 139 7.29 9.60 -20.15
C ASP A 139 8.20 8.70 -19.30
N GLU A 140 9.27 9.26 -18.73
CA GLU A 140 10.16 8.53 -17.81
C GLU A 140 9.43 8.06 -16.54
N MET A 141 8.54 8.89 -15.99
CA MET A 141 7.71 8.51 -14.86
C MET A 141 6.78 7.35 -15.22
N PHE A 142 6.16 7.40 -16.38
CA PHE A 142 5.26 6.35 -16.85
C PHE A 142 6.01 5.03 -17.07
N ASP A 143 7.19 5.07 -17.68
CA ASP A 143 8.03 3.90 -17.90
C ASP A 143 8.48 3.26 -16.57
N ALA A 144 8.84 4.08 -15.58
CA ALA A 144 9.17 3.60 -14.24
C ALA A 144 7.98 2.89 -13.56
N ILE A 145 6.78 3.44 -13.70
CA ILE A 145 5.55 2.83 -13.16
C ILE A 145 5.27 1.50 -13.85
N MET A 146 5.42 1.43 -15.16
CA MET A 146 5.20 0.19 -15.93
C MET A 146 6.23 -0.87 -15.56
N LEU A 147 7.50 -0.50 -15.43
CA LEU A 147 8.56 -1.39 -14.95
C LEU A 147 8.22 -1.97 -13.57
N ALA A 148 7.80 -1.12 -12.63
CA ALA A 148 7.37 -1.56 -11.31
C ALA A 148 6.19 -2.52 -11.38
N HIS A 149 5.21 -2.26 -12.25
CA HIS A 149 4.03 -3.13 -12.39
C HIS A 149 4.36 -4.52 -12.93
N GLU A 150 5.34 -4.65 -13.82
CA GLU A 150 5.81 -5.97 -14.27
C GLU A 150 6.41 -6.79 -13.11
N GLU A 151 7.15 -6.17 -12.22
CA GLU A 151 7.66 -6.86 -11.01
C GLU A 151 6.52 -7.18 -10.02
N ILE A 152 5.55 -6.28 -9.87
CA ILE A 152 4.37 -6.52 -9.03
C ILE A 152 3.59 -7.75 -9.49
N LYS A 153 3.45 -8.00 -10.79
CA LYS A 153 2.81 -9.22 -11.32
C LYS A 153 3.52 -10.49 -10.84
N LYS A 154 4.86 -10.50 -10.84
CA LYS A 154 5.66 -11.64 -10.36
C LYS A 154 5.44 -11.86 -8.86
N LEU A 155 5.43 -10.78 -8.07
CA LEU A 155 5.16 -10.84 -6.64
C LEU A 155 3.74 -11.36 -6.35
N CYS A 156 2.74 -10.90 -7.08
CA CYS A 156 1.36 -11.38 -6.95
C CYS A 156 1.24 -12.87 -7.27
N ALA A 157 1.90 -13.34 -8.34
CA ALA A 157 1.94 -14.76 -8.69
C ALA A 157 2.61 -15.60 -7.60
N PHE A 158 3.71 -15.13 -7.02
CA PHE A 158 4.37 -15.78 -5.89
C PHE A 158 3.46 -15.91 -4.67
N ILE A 159 2.78 -14.80 -4.29
CA ILE A 159 1.85 -14.79 -3.15
C ILE A 159 0.65 -15.72 -3.41
N ALA A 160 0.12 -15.76 -4.63
CA ALA A 160 -0.95 -16.67 -5.01
C ALA A 160 -0.52 -18.15 -4.89
N GLY A 161 0.74 -18.46 -5.21
CA GLY A 161 1.32 -19.78 -4.96
C GLY A 161 1.29 -20.15 -3.48
N ILE A 162 1.77 -19.27 -2.60
CA ILE A 162 1.72 -19.48 -1.14
C ILE A 162 0.27 -19.68 -0.66
N GLN A 163 -0.65 -18.84 -1.15
CA GLN A 163 -2.07 -18.95 -0.79
C GLN A 163 -2.65 -20.32 -1.19
N THR A 164 -2.24 -20.87 -2.32
CA THR A 164 -2.72 -22.18 -2.78
C THR A 164 -2.22 -23.30 -1.87
N GLU A 165 -1.01 -23.19 -1.33
CA GLU A 165 -0.39 -24.22 -0.48
C GLU A 165 -0.93 -24.22 0.95
N ILE A 166 -1.05 -23.04 1.57
CA ILE A 166 -1.33 -22.90 3.01
C ILE A 166 -2.51 -21.97 3.33
N GLY A 167 -3.20 -21.43 2.31
CA GLY A 167 -4.30 -20.51 2.51
C GLY A 167 -5.51 -21.18 3.17
N LYS A 168 -6.21 -20.42 4.02
CA LYS A 168 -7.45 -20.83 4.63
C LYS A 168 -8.66 -20.44 3.75
N PRO A 169 -9.77 -21.19 3.79
CA PRO A 169 -11.02 -20.76 3.18
C PRO A 169 -11.49 -19.45 3.81
N LYS A 170 -11.99 -18.53 2.99
CA LYS A 170 -12.49 -17.23 3.45
C LYS A 170 -13.79 -17.42 4.23
N PHE A 171 -13.96 -16.69 5.36
CA PHE A 171 -15.19 -16.76 6.12
C PHE A 171 -16.35 -16.12 5.35
N GLU A 172 -17.52 -16.69 5.54
CA GLU A 172 -18.77 -16.15 5.02
C GLU A 172 -19.29 -15.05 5.97
N TYR A 173 -19.79 -13.96 5.42
CA TYR A 173 -20.42 -12.88 6.18
C TYR A 173 -21.73 -12.48 5.52
N THR A 174 -22.62 -11.88 6.28
CA THR A 174 -23.88 -11.36 5.72
C THR A 174 -23.60 -10.01 5.07
N PRO A 175 -23.77 -9.88 3.74
CA PRO A 175 -23.59 -8.62 3.04
C PRO A 175 -24.50 -7.53 3.62
N SER A 176 -23.98 -6.31 3.76
CA SER A 176 -24.80 -5.15 4.08
C SER A 176 -25.36 -4.58 2.79
N GLU A 177 -26.45 -5.14 2.33
CA GLU A 177 -27.10 -4.68 1.11
C GLU A 177 -27.71 -3.29 1.31
N ILE A 178 -27.50 -2.44 0.32
CA ILE A 178 -28.19 -1.14 0.24
C ILE A 178 -29.57 -1.42 -0.37
N ASP A 179 -30.62 -0.89 0.24
CA ASP A 179 -31.96 -0.92 -0.33
C ASP A 179 -31.93 -0.28 -1.74
N ALA A 180 -32.04 -1.10 -2.77
CA ALA A 180 -31.94 -0.67 -4.15
C ALA A 180 -33.03 0.35 -4.53
N GLU A 181 -34.25 0.17 -4.00
CA GLU A 181 -35.37 1.08 -4.26
C GLU A 181 -35.13 2.45 -3.65
N LEU A 182 -34.60 2.50 -2.43
CA LEU A 182 -34.23 3.75 -1.76
C LEU A 182 -33.06 4.44 -2.48
N TYR A 183 -32.05 3.67 -2.89
CA TYR A 183 -30.90 4.18 -3.65
C TYR A 183 -31.35 4.82 -4.98
N ASP A 184 -32.22 4.17 -5.74
CA ASP A 184 -32.70 4.66 -7.02
C ASP A 184 -33.56 5.94 -6.84
N LYS A 185 -34.41 6.00 -5.83
CA LYS A 185 -35.17 7.20 -5.49
C LYS A 185 -34.25 8.40 -5.13
N ILE A 186 -33.22 8.15 -4.32
CA ILE A 186 -32.24 9.21 -3.96
C ILE A 186 -31.48 9.66 -5.20
N LYS A 187 -31.02 8.71 -6.02
CA LYS A 187 -30.30 9.00 -7.25
C LYS A 187 -31.14 9.85 -8.22
N GLU A 188 -32.39 9.46 -8.44
CA GLU A 188 -33.31 10.23 -9.29
C GLU A 188 -33.53 11.66 -8.75
N PHE A 189 -33.62 11.81 -7.43
CA PHE A 189 -33.85 13.10 -6.79
C PHE A 189 -32.63 14.06 -6.88
N CYS A 190 -31.41 13.57 -6.71
CA CYS A 190 -30.24 14.45 -6.53
C CYS A 190 -29.21 14.42 -7.68
N LEU A 191 -29.36 13.52 -8.68
CA LEU A 191 -28.32 13.30 -9.70
C LEU A 191 -28.03 14.55 -10.54
N GLU A 192 -29.07 15.28 -10.96
CA GLU A 192 -28.93 16.47 -11.79
C GLU A 192 -28.32 17.65 -10.99
N ASP A 193 -28.71 17.80 -9.73
CA ASP A 193 -28.12 18.81 -8.85
C ASP A 193 -26.62 18.54 -8.61
N ILE A 194 -26.25 17.28 -8.40
CA ILE A 194 -24.85 16.87 -8.26
C ILE A 194 -24.07 17.16 -9.54
N ARG A 195 -24.60 16.80 -10.71
CA ARG A 195 -23.97 17.08 -12.01
C ARG A 195 -23.77 18.59 -12.22
N SER A 196 -24.79 19.38 -11.91
CA SER A 196 -24.71 20.84 -12.00
C SER A 196 -23.64 21.40 -11.07
N ALA A 197 -23.58 20.94 -9.82
CA ALA A 197 -22.58 21.37 -8.85
C ALA A 197 -21.15 21.02 -9.27
N TYR A 198 -20.95 19.85 -9.90
CA TYR A 198 -19.63 19.47 -10.42
C TYR A 198 -19.20 20.26 -11.67
N SER A 199 -20.14 20.90 -12.36
CA SER A 199 -19.87 21.67 -13.58
C SER A 199 -19.58 23.15 -13.31
N THR A 200 -19.59 23.59 -12.05
CA THR A 200 -19.29 24.97 -11.67
C THR A 200 -17.82 25.15 -11.32
N ASP A 201 -17.25 26.30 -11.70
CA ASP A 201 -15.88 26.70 -11.31
C ASP A 201 -15.82 27.27 -9.88
N ASP A 202 -16.98 27.45 -9.23
CA ASP A 202 -17.08 27.96 -7.86
C ASP A 202 -16.96 26.82 -6.86
N LYS A 203 -16.05 26.97 -5.91
CA LYS A 203 -15.78 26.00 -4.84
C LYS A 203 -16.60 26.23 -3.57
N ASN A 204 -17.46 27.25 -3.50
CA ASN A 204 -18.25 27.63 -2.33
C ASN A 204 -19.67 27.08 -2.40
#